data_ba80f7799c5af1ad52154c1f37965fd3
#
_entry.id   ba80f7799c5af1ad52154c1f37965fd3
#
_cell.length_a   1.000
_cell.length_b   1.000
_cell.length_c   1.000
_cell.angle_alpha   90.00
_cell.angle_beta   90.00
_cell.angle_gamma   90.00
#
_symmetry.space_group_name_H-M   'P 1'
#
loop_
_entity.id
_entity.type
_entity.pdbx_description
1 polymer ?
#
loop_
_entity_poly.entity_id
_entity_poly.type
_entity_poly.pdbx_seq_one_letter_code
_entity_poly.pdbx_strand_id
1 'polypeptide(L)'
;MSELNLPTLDIEDFDPDVVDAAKTDGIEDESGGALTYAIVGSGQGGGRIAKAFYDLGYKKTVVFNTAQSDLALLDIPEEHKYHLDCFGQQGAGKNQEKAKTAFESKGQEIFNKLRDIFGEKVDRILVCAGVGGGTGGGSVETLVDISKRYFTYIGKEKAN
;
A
#
# COMPACT_ATOMS: atom_id res chain seq x y z
N MET A 1 -27.91 4.92 21.30
CA MET A 1 -26.64 4.80 20.54
C MET A 1 -26.93 3.88 19.36
N SER A 2 -27.07 4.41 18.18
CA SER A 2 -27.18 3.60 16.97
C SER A 2 -25.80 3.05 16.66
N GLU A 3 -25.62 1.75 16.79
CA GLU A 3 -24.47 1.06 16.23
C GLU A 3 -24.49 1.33 14.73
N LEU A 4 -23.51 2.09 14.24
CA LEU A 4 -23.23 2.14 12.80
C LEU A 4 -22.80 0.74 12.43
N ASN A 5 -23.73 -0.01 11.85
CA ASN A 5 -23.46 -1.26 11.20
C ASN A 5 -22.70 -0.93 9.90
N LEU A 6 -21.40 -0.66 10.03
CA LEU A 6 -20.52 -0.56 8.89
C LEU A 6 -20.43 -1.96 8.27
N PRO A 7 -20.69 -2.13 6.97
CA PRO A 7 -20.47 -3.41 6.35
C PRO A 7 -19.00 -3.78 6.57
N THR A 8 -18.75 -4.82 7.33
CA THR A 8 -17.49 -5.55 7.27
C THR A 8 -17.33 -5.96 5.84
N LEU A 9 -16.50 -5.23 5.09
CA LEU A 9 -16.01 -5.71 3.81
C LEU A 9 -15.23 -6.99 4.13
N ASP A 10 -15.93 -8.10 4.00
CA ASP A 10 -15.26 -9.38 3.97
C ASP A 10 -14.26 -9.30 2.83
N ILE A 11 -12.99 -9.33 3.20
CA ILE A 11 -11.87 -9.35 2.27
C ILE A 11 -11.99 -10.58 1.33
N GLU A 12 -12.93 -11.48 1.60
CA GLU A 12 -13.32 -12.62 0.76
C GLU A 12 -14.02 -12.22 -0.55
N ASP A 13 -14.66 -11.04 -0.62
CA ASP A 13 -15.31 -10.52 -1.84
C ASP A 13 -14.32 -9.86 -2.83
N PHE A 14 -13.04 -9.82 -2.47
CA PHE A 14 -12.01 -9.35 -3.37
C PHE A 14 -11.67 -10.46 -4.37
N ASP A 15 -12.24 -10.39 -5.56
CA ASP A 15 -11.93 -11.28 -6.67
C ASP A 15 -10.76 -10.72 -7.49
N PRO A 16 -9.54 -11.29 -7.37
CA PRO A 16 -8.41 -10.85 -8.18
C PRO A 16 -8.61 -11.10 -9.69
N ASP A 17 -9.53 -12.01 -10.06
CA ASP A 17 -9.81 -12.35 -11.46
C ASP A 17 -10.76 -11.34 -12.14
N VAL A 18 -11.47 -10.51 -11.37
CA VAL A 18 -12.30 -9.41 -11.91
C VAL A 18 -11.44 -8.22 -12.38
N VAL A 19 -10.16 -8.23 -12.09
CA VAL A 19 -9.23 -7.24 -12.63
C VAL A 19 -8.95 -7.60 -14.09
N ASP A 20 -9.83 -7.18 -14.99
CA ASP A 20 -9.61 -7.19 -16.44
C ASP A 20 -8.47 -6.20 -16.77
N ALA A 21 -7.26 -6.62 -16.51
CA ALA A 21 -6.10 -5.81 -16.80
C ALA A 21 -4.96 -6.69 -17.28
N ALA A 22 -4.48 -6.36 -18.45
CA ALA A 22 -3.24 -6.88 -18.98
C ALA A 22 -2.18 -6.82 -17.85
N LYS A 23 -1.51 -7.95 -17.64
CA LYS A 23 -0.36 -8.01 -16.75
C LYS A 23 0.62 -6.93 -17.16
N THR A 24 1.06 -6.13 -16.22
CA THR A 24 1.98 -5.03 -16.47
C THR A 24 3.40 -5.42 -16.08
N ASP A 25 4.40 -4.92 -16.80
CA ASP A 25 5.79 -5.12 -16.39
C ASP A 25 6.17 -4.32 -15.15
N GLY A 26 5.32 -3.36 -14.77
CA GLY A 26 5.58 -2.45 -13.67
C GLY A 26 6.73 -1.48 -13.98
N ILE A 27 7.22 -0.80 -12.95
CA ILE A 27 8.39 0.07 -13.04
C ILE A 27 9.67 -0.76 -12.95
N GLU A 28 10.68 -0.43 -13.76
CA GLU A 28 11.99 -1.08 -13.68
C GLU A 28 12.69 -0.74 -12.36
N ASP A 29 13.30 -1.76 -11.76
CA ASP A 29 14.09 -1.61 -10.54
C ASP A 29 15.55 -1.29 -10.90
N GLU A 30 16.13 -0.33 -10.22
CA GLU A 30 17.51 0.14 -10.44
C GLU A 30 18.45 -0.29 -9.31
N SER A 31 17.97 -1.05 -8.32
CA SER A 31 18.78 -1.43 -7.15
C SER A 31 19.96 -2.35 -7.48
N GLY A 32 19.89 -3.06 -8.61
CA GLY A 32 20.92 -4.02 -9.05
C GLY A 32 21.06 -5.27 -8.16
N GLY A 33 20.13 -5.48 -7.25
CA GLY A 33 20.12 -6.64 -6.35
C GLY A 33 19.75 -7.94 -7.05
N ALA A 34 20.17 -9.07 -6.48
CA ALA A 34 19.79 -10.42 -6.97
C ALA A 34 18.29 -10.72 -6.78
N LEU A 35 17.62 -10.01 -5.88
CA LEU A 35 16.19 -10.12 -5.61
C LEU A 35 15.51 -8.78 -5.91
N THR A 36 14.35 -8.84 -6.54
CA THR A 36 13.52 -7.66 -6.77
C THR A 36 12.61 -7.42 -5.57
N TYR A 37 12.86 -6.32 -4.87
CA TYR A 37 12.05 -5.86 -3.75
C TYR A 37 11.03 -4.83 -4.21
N ALA A 38 9.79 -4.99 -3.76
CA ALA A 38 8.78 -3.96 -3.80
C ALA A 38 8.59 -3.36 -2.40
N ILE A 39 8.49 -2.05 -2.32
CA ILE A 39 8.44 -1.32 -1.05
C ILE A 39 7.09 -0.63 -0.91
N VAL A 40 6.41 -0.90 0.19
CA VAL A 40 5.15 -0.24 0.55
C VAL A 40 5.40 0.60 1.80
N GLY A 41 5.24 1.90 1.69
CA GLY A 41 5.30 2.82 2.83
C GLY A 41 3.91 3.24 3.27
N SER A 42 3.64 3.27 4.57
CA SER A 42 2.38 3.79 5.10
C SER A 42 2.56 4.79 6.22
N GLY A 43 1.82 5.89 6.10
CA GLY A 43 1.89 7.02 7.00
C GLY A 43 3.20 7.79 6.87
N GLN A 44 3.41 8.77 7.74
CA GLN A 44 4.59 9.64 7.69
C GLN A 44 5.90 8.86 7.89
N GLY A 45 5.97 7.99 8.91
CA GLY A 45 7.18 7.21 9.21
C GLY A 45 7.50 6.20 8.13
N GLY A 46 6.50 5.39 7.72
CA GLY A 46 6.66 4.40 6.65
C GLY A 46 6.99 5.03 5.30
N GLY A 47 6.39 6.18 5.00
CA GLY A 47 6.68 6.93 3.78
C GLY A 47 8.13 7.41 3.70
N ARG A 48 8.70 7.89 4.81
CA ARG A 48 10.13 8.29 4.86
C ARG A 48 11.09 7.12 4.66
N ILE A 49 10.76 5.96 5.24
CA ILE A 49 11.54 4.74 5.05
C ILE A 49 11.46 4.29 3.58
N ALA A 50 10.26 4.26 3.01
CA ALA A 50 10.06 3.89 1.61
C ALA A 50 10.81 4.83 0.66
N LYS A 51 10.81 6.16 0.94
CA LYS A 51 11.62 7.12 0.19
C LYS A 51 13.10 6.80 0.24
N ALA A 52 13.63 6.44 1.40
CA ALA A 52 15.06 6.08 1.52
C ALA A 52 15.40 4.88 0.63
N PHE A 53 14.52 3.87 0.55
CA PHE A 53 14.68 2.75 -0.40
C PHE A 53 14.59 3.22 -1.85
N TYR A 54 13.67 4.11 -2.17
CA TYR A 54 13.54 4.68 -3.51
C TYR A 54 14.82 5.38 -3.96
N ASP A 55 15.44 6.16 -3.07
CA ASP A 55 16.71 6.86 -3.34
C ASP A 55 17.87 5.87 -3.56
N LEU A 56 17.82 4.68 -2.97
CA LEU A 56 18.77 3.59 -3.17
C LEU A 56 18.54 2.77 -4.46
N GLY A 57 17.57 3.16 -5.28
CA GLY A 57 17.29 2.49 -6.55
C GLY A 57 16.14 1.48 -6.52
N TYR A 58 15.50 1.24 -5.37
CA TYR A 58 14.33 0.38 -5.27
C TYR A 58 13.09 1.11 -5.82
N LYS A 59 12.97 1.16 -7.14
CA LYS A 59 11.95 1.98 -7.82
C LYS A 59 10.54 1.40 -7.73
N LYS A 60 10.38 0.10 -7.46
CA LYS A 60 9.09 -0.51 -7.16
C LYS A 60 8.63 -0.13 -5.75
N THR A 61 8.38 1.15 -5.56
CA THR A 61 8.03 1.75 -4.27
C THR A 61 6.70 2.50 -4.39
N VAL A 62 5.81 2.33 -3.42
CA VAL A 62 4.57 3.11 -3.31
C VAL A 62 4.35 3.55 -1.87
N VAL A 63 3.83 4.75 -1.70
CA VAL A 63 3.54 5.33 -0.39
C VAL A 63 2.06 5.67 -0.28
N PHE A 64 1.43 5.16 0.76
CA PHE A 64 0.06 5.44 1.14
C PHE A 64 0.00 6.35 2.37
N ASN A 65 -0.83 7.37 2.33
CA ASN A 65 -1.07 8.20 3.51
C ASN A 65 -2.49 8.77 3.49
N THR A 66 -3.05 9.01 4.67
CA THR A 66 -4.33 9.70 4.85
C THR A 66 -4.17 11.21 4.95
N ALA A 67 -2.94 11.73 5.07
CA ALA A 67 -2.60 13.14 5.09
C ALA A 67 -1.92 13.54 3.79
N GLN A 68 -2.60 14.33 2.97
CA GLN A 68 -2.04 14.84 1.69
C GLN A 68 -0.78 15.68 1.91
N SER A 69 -0.73 16.45 3.00
CA SER A 69 0.43 17.28 3.34
C SER A 69 1.70 16.45 3.54
N ASP A 70 1.58 15.27 4.16
CA ASP A 70 2.74 14.40 4.38
C ASP A 70 3.25 13.80 3.08
N LEU A 71 2.35 13.46 2.15
CA LEU A 71 2.73 12.98 0.81
C LEU A 71 3.42 14.07 -0.02
N ALA A 72 2.95 15.31 0.08
CA ALA A 72 3.54 16.45 -0.63
C ALA A 72 4.99 16.72 -0.20
N LEU A 73 5.35 16.39 1.04
CA LEU A 73 6.72 16.57 1.56
C LEU A 73 7.70 15.48 1.12
N LEU A 74 7.20 14.38 0.52
CA LEU A 74 8.07 13.32 0.02
C LEU A 74 8.57 13.66 -1.39
N ASP A 75 9.87 13.73 -1.56
CA ASP A 75 10.53 13.94 -2.85
C ASP A 75 10.65 12.62 -3.62
N ILE A 76 9.51 12.13 -4.10
CA ILE A 76 9.35 11.00 -5.04
C ILE A 76 8.28 11.38 -6.06
N PRO A 77 8.27 10.79 -7.26
CA PRO A 77 7.24 11.08 -8.27
C PRO A 77 5.81 10.82 -7.77
N GLU A 78 4.85 11.59 -8.30
CA GLU A 78 3.45 11.52 -7.85
C GLU A 78 2.81 10.16 -8.13
N GLU A 79 3.22 9.46 -9.18
CA GLU A 79 2.75 8.10 -9.47
C GLU A 79 3.07 7.09 -8.36
N HIS A 80 4.06 7.36 -7.51
CA HIS A 80 4.44 6.54 -6.36
C HIS A 80 3.68 6.89 -5.08
N LYS A 81 2.84 7.91 -5.10
CA LYS A 81 2.07 8.39 -3.96
C LYS A 81 0.60 8.06 -4.12
N TYR A 82 -0.04 7.69 -3.03
CA TYR A 82 -1.47 7.47 -3.02
C TYR A 82 -2.10 8.03 -1.74
N HIS A 83 -2.95 9.02 -1.93
CA HIS A 83 -3.72 9.62 -0.84
C HIS A 83 -5.03 8.83 -0.64
N LEU A 84 -5.24 8.34 0.58
CA LEU A 84 -6.51 7.76 0.99
C LEU A 84 -7.29 8.80 1.80
N ASP A 85 -8.42 9.23 1.27
CA ASP A 85 -9.31 10.09 2.04
C ASP A 85 -9.78 9.37 3.32
N CYS A 86 -9.67 10.03 4.44
CA CYS A 86 -10.09 9.54 5.73
C CYS A 86 -11.34 10.31 6.19
N PHE A 87 -12.45 10.05 5.51
CA PHE A 87 -13.77 10.63 5.81
C PHE A 87 -13.79 12.17 5.82
N GLY A 88 -13.15 12.78 4.81
CA GLY A 88 -13.10 14.23 4.63
C GLY A 88 -12.20 14.96 5.66
N GLN A 89 -11.38 14.22 6.42
CA GLN A 89 -10.42 14.78 7.37
C GLN A 89 -9.01 14.77 6.82
N GLN A 90 -8.21 15.76 7.18
CA GLN A 90 -6.78 15.78 6.88
C GLN A 90 -6.02 14.81 7.78
N GLY A 91 -6.00 13.53 7.38
CA GLY A 91 -5.31 12.47 8.10
C GLY A 91 -6.16 11.74 9.15
N ALA A 92 -5.63 10.65 9.67
CA ALA A 92 -6.31 9.81 10.66
C ALA A 92 -6.31 10.39 12.08
N GLY A 93 -5.61 11.51 12.35
CA GLY A 93 -5.58 12.16 13.66
C GLY A 93 -5.11 11.23 14.80
N LYS A 94 -4.12 10.35 14.55
CA LYS A 94 -3.65 9.28 15.45
C LYS A 94 -4.70 8.19 15.75
N ASN A 95 -5.86 8.22 15.09
CA ASN A 95 -6.89 7.19 15.25
C ASN A 95 -6.64 6.03 14.28
N GLN A 96 -6.18 4.89 14.81
CA GLN A 96 -5.85 3.71 14.02
C GLN A 96 -7.10 3.05 13.42
N GLU A 97 -8.25 3.04 14.13
CA GLU A 97 -9.49 2.46 13.63
C GLU A 97 -10.01 3.20 12.39
N LYS A 98 -9.92 4.54 12.39
CA LYS A 98 -10.27 5.33 11.21
C LYS A 98 -9.38 5.00 10.02
N ALA A 99 -8.08 4.90 10.25
CA ALA A 99 -7.15 4.53 9.20
C ALA A 99 -7.43 3.11 8.70
N LYS A 100 -7.65 2.15 9.58
CA LYS A 100 -7.99 0.76 9.23
C LYS A 100 -9.22 0.74 8.31
N THR A 101 -10.32 1.37 8.72
CA THR A 101 -11.55 1.44 7.92
C THR A 101 -11.32 2.09 6.54
N ALA A 102 -10.53 3.17 6.49
CA ALA A 102 -10.21 3.84 5.22
C ALA A 102 -9.42 2.90 4.27
N PHE A 103 -8.44 2.18 4.79
CA PHE A 103 -7.65 1.25 3.98
C PHE A 103 -8.46 0.03 3.54
N GLU A 104 -9.27 -0.55 4.40
CA GLU A 104 -10.17 -1.66 4.06
C GLU A 104 -11.17 -1.26 2.98
N SER A 105 -11.78 -0.09 3.08
CA SER A 105 -12.74 0.41 2.09
C SER A 105 -12.11 0.69 0.72
N LYS A 106 -10.80 0.83 0.64
CA LYS A 106 -10.03 1.13 -0.58
C LYS A 106 -9.13 -0.04 -1.03
N GLY A 107 -9.37 -1.23 -0.53
CA GLY A 107 -8.53 -2.41 -0.81
C GLY A 107 -8.30 -2.65 -2.29
N GLN A 108 -9.33 -2.53 -3.13
CA GLN A 108 -9.22 -2.70 -4.58
C GLN A 108 -8.34 -1.61 -5.22
N GLU A 109 -8.50 -0.36 -4.82
CA GLU A 109 -7.71 0.75 -5.34
C GLU A 109 -6.23 0.60 -4.95
N ILE A 110 -5.97 0.18 -3.70
CA ILE A 110 -4.62 -0.13 -3.21
C ILE A 110 -4.00 -1.25 -4.04
N PHE A 111 -4.73 -2.36 -4.25
CA PHE A 111 -4.24 -3.48 -5.07
C PHE A 111 -3.91 -3.04 -6.49
N ASN A 112 -4.78 -2.28 -7.15
CA ASN A 112 -4.53 -1.75 -8.47
C ASN A 112 -3.26 -0.88 -8.50
N LYS A 113 -3.06 -0.06 -7.47
CA LYS A 113 -1.86 0.77 -7.35
C LYS A 113 -0.59 -0.07 -7.20
N LEU A 114 -0.63 -1.16 -6.41
CA LEU A 114 0.49 -2.11 -6.32
C LEU A 114 0.79 -2.73 -7.68
N ARG A 115 -0.24 -3.17 -8.40
CA ARG A 115 -0.10 -3.77 -9.73
C ARG A 115 0.58 -2.81 -10.73
N ASP A 116 0.14 -1.55 -10.75
CA ASP A 116 0.63 -0.56 -11.70
C ASP A 116 2.12 -0.24 -11.48
N ILE A 117 2.56 -0.24 -10.22
CA ILE A 117 3.95 0.08 -9.85
C ILE A 117 4.85 -1.17 -9.86
N PHE A 118 4.38 -2.30 -9.32
CA PHE A 118 5.23 -3.45 -9.07
C PHE A 118 5.36 -4.39 -10.28
N GLY A 119 4.28 -4.57 -11.05
CA GLY A 119 4.27 -5.57 -12.11
C GLY A 119 4.44 -7.00 -11.58
N GLU A 120 4.87 -7.93 -12.43
CA GLU A 120 4.97 -9.35 -12.06
C GLU A 120 6.33 -9.78 -11.51
N LYS A 121 7.37 -8.97 -11.74
CA LYS A 121 8.74 -9.28 -11.33
C LYS A 121 9.01 -8.75 -9.93
N VAL A 122 8.46 -9.40 -8.91
CA VAL A 122 8.67 -9.08 -7.50
C VAL A 122 8.97 -10.36 -6.73
N ASP A 123 10.06 -10.38 -5.98
CA ASP A 123 10.46 -11.52 -5.14
C ASP A 123 10.07 -11.31 -3.69
N ARG A 124 10.05 -10.07 -3.21
CA ARG A 124 9.69 -9.71 -1.84
C ARG A 124 8.94 -8.40 -1.81
N ILE A 125 7.97 -8.29 -0.90
CA ILE A 125 7.31 -7.03 -0.57
C ILE A 125 7.68 -6.66 0.87
N LEU A 126 8.22 -5.48 1.05
CA LEU A 126 8.52 -4.90 2.35
C LEU A 126 7.48 -3.84 2.69
N VAL A 127 6.70 -4.08 3.74
CA VAL A 127 5.72 -3.11 4.26
C VAL A 127 6.35 -2.34 5.42
N CYS A 128 6.50 -1.04 5.23
CA CYS A 128 7.08 -0.10 6.20
C CYS A 128 5.96 0.76 6.80
N ALA A 129 5.82 0.74 8.13
CA ALA A 129 4.82 1.54 8.82
C ALA A 129 5.33 2.00 10.19
N GLY A 130 4.99 3.22 10.58
CA GLY A 130 5.22 3.70 11.94
C GLY A 130 4.00 3.41 12.80
N VAL A 131 4.05 2.37 13.63
CA VAL A 131 2.90 1.87 14.41
C VAL A 131 2.42 2.81 15.53
N GLY A 132 3.20 3.82 15.89
CA GLY A 132 2.80 4.85 16.86
C GLY A 132 1.87 5.93 16.28
N GLY A 133 1.68 5.98 14.96
CA GLY A 133 0.78 6.90 14.27
C GLY A 133 -0.58 6.28 13.96
N GLY A 134 -1.55 7.12 13.56
CA GLY A 134 -2.87 6.65 13.15
C GLY A 134 -2.81 5.87 11.83
N THR A 135 -2.25 6.47 10.80
CA THR A 135 -2.22 5.86 9.45
C THR A 135 -1.38 4.58 9.42
N GLY A 136 -0.13 4.62 9.85
CA GLY A 136 0.75 3.46 9.80
C GLY A 136 0.25 2.30 10.67
N GLY A 137 -0.13 2.59 11.93
CA GLY A 137 -0.61 1.56 12.85
C GLY A 137 -1.94 0.93 12.42
N GLY A 138 -2.85 1.72 11.84
CA GLY A 138 -4.15 1.22 11.38
C GLY A 138 -4.12 0.48 10.06
N SER A 139 -3.12 0.73 9.22
CA SER A 139 -3.09 0.19 7.85
C SER A 139 -2.24 -1.07 7.68
N VAL A 140 -1.31 -1.34 8.59
CA VAL A 140 -0.29 -2.38 8.38
C VAL A 140 -0.87 -3.76 8.11
N GLU A 141 -1.87 -4.16 8.86
CA GLU A 141 -2.57 -5.44 8.69
C GLU A 141 -3.19 -5.55 7.29
N THR A 142 -3.98 -4.56 6.90
CA THR A 142 -4.63 -4.50 5.59
C THR A 142 -3.61 -4.53 4.45
N LEU A 143 -2.52 -3.77 4.56
CA LEU A 143 -1.48 -3.75 3.54
C LEU A 143 -0.72 -5.07 3.42
N VAL A 144 -0.48 -5.76 4.53
CA VAL A 144 0.12 -7.10 4.52
C VAL A 144 -0.81 -8.10 3.83
N ASP A 145 -2.11 -8.05 4.11
CA ASP A 145 -3.08 -8.96 3.49
C ASP A 145 -3.23 -8.70 1.99
N ILE A 146 -3.31 -7.43 1.58
CA ILE A 146 -3.30 -7.07 0.16
C ILE A 146 -2.01 -7.53 -0.53
N SER A 147 -0.85 -7.38 0.14
CA SER A 147 0.44 -7.83 -0.40
C SER A 147 0.49 -9.35 -0.60
N LYS A 148 -0.07 -10.13 0.32
CA LYS A 148 -0.18 -11.59 0.17
C LYS A 148 -1.05 -11.97 -1.04
N ARG A 149 -2.19 -11.29 -1.22
CA ARG A 149 -3.06 -11.50 -2.38
C ARG A 149 -2.38 -11.11 -3.68
N TYR A 150 -1.57 -10.04 -3.65
CA TYR A 150 -0.75 -9.66 -4.79
C TYR A 150 0.23 -10.77 -5.18
N PHE A 151 0.88 -11.43 -4.23
CA PHE A 151 1.74 -12.58 -4.53
C PHE A 151 0.97 -13.75 -5.16
N THR A 152 -0.23 -14.06 -4.67
CA THR A 152 -1.09 -15.06 -5.29
C THR A 152 -1.42 -14.68 -6.74
N TYR A 153 -1.78 -13.43 -6.97
CA TYR A 153 -2.09 -12.91 -8.30
C TYR A 153 -0.92 -13.06 -9.30
N ILE A 154 0.31 -12.80 -8.89
CA ILE A 154 1.50 -12.97 -9.76
C ILE A 154 2.04 -14.41 -9.77
N GLY A 155 1.32 -15.39 -9.22
CA GLY A 155 1.67 -16.80 -9.24
C GLY A 155 2.73 -17.23 -8.24
N LYS A 156 2.98 -16.45 -7.18
CA LYS A 156 3.97 -16.73 -6.13
C LYS A 156 3.31 -17.13 -4.80
N GLU A 157 2.49 -18.16 -4.81
CA GLU A 157 1.66 -18.58 -3.66
C GLU A 157 2.42 -18.98 -2.38
N LYS A 158 3.73 -19.18 -2.46
CA LYS A 158 4.56 -19.68 -1.34
C LYS A 158 5.66 -18.72 -0.89
N ALA A 159 5.47 -17.42 -1.01
CA ALA A 159 6.38 -16.48 -0.39
C ALA A 159 6.07 -16.41 1.11
N ASN A 160 6.74 -17.28 1.90
CA ASN A 160 6.76 -17.20 3.36
C ASN A 160 7.56 -15.99 3.83
#